data_1be54918b36560bc1b494d8ce971bdbc
#
_entry.id   1be54918b36560bc1b494d8ce971bdbc
#
_cell.length_a   1.000
_cell.length_b   1.000
_cell.length_c   1.000
_cell.angle_alpha   90.00
_cell.angle_beta   90.00
_cell.angle_gamma   90.00
#
_symmetry.space_group_name_H-M   'P 1'
#
loop_
_entity.id
_entity.type
_entity.pdbx_description
1 polymer ?
#
loop_
_entity_poly.entity_id
_entity_poly.type
_entity_poly.pdbx_seq_one_letter_code
_entity_poly.pdbx_strand_id
1 'polypeptide(L)'
;MLIGALFISAASIALVVILTFDSGTIVALRRIKLEYILASAIFHIFSYFIWGARTRALCKSLGYDVKYLKIVEIIISGVFAAGITPSSVGGEPLRIHMLYLNKIPFGRATAIIIGERLLDAFLIFASLPFALYIMGDILSNYKFDIVLLTASGLAFFALIFFIYWLCKPEKVKNIILWVIRIFAPFLGKRTDDEIAHLMEQIDREMDLFHESLWILLSEGKKGLFWGMFFTVLFWTVEFFQLVLILMGLSKIPSILTAFAAQILLVVVMIVPSTPGASGIAELGAVTIFSVFVDAPILGVTVISWRALTYYMNILIGGFISLKVVKDMDLINKLIGKSTEFQRSPEKDI
;
A
#
# COMPACT_ATOMS: atom_id res chain seq x y z
N MET A 1 -13.65 3.16 13.65
CA MET A 1 -12.91 2.37 12.64
C MET A 1 -11.71 1.63 13.23
N LEU A 2 -10.75 2.27 13.89
CA LEU A 2 -9.55 1.61 14.46
C LEU A 2 -9.90 0.44 15.40
N ILE A 3 -10.82 0.64 16.33
CA ILE A 3 -11.24 -0.40 17.28
C ILE A 3 -11.83 -1.61 16.55
N GLY A 4 -12.68 -1.39 15.54
CA GLY A 4 -13.27 -2.47 14.74
C GLY A 4 -12.19 -3.22 13.94
N ALA A 5 -11.22 -2.51 13.35
CA ALA A 5 -10.09 -3.12 12.63
C ALA A 5 -9.24 -4.00 13.55
N LEU A 6 -8.92 -3.49 14.75
CA LEU A 6 -8.15 -4.24 15.76
C LEU A 6 -8.92 -5.45 16.29
N PHE A 7 -10.24 -5.31 16.48
CA PHE A 7 -11.09 -6.43 16.93
C PHE A 7 -11.14 -7.56 15.88
N ILE A 8 -11.38 -7.22 14.60
CA ILE A 8 -11.39 -8.23 13.52
C ILE A 8 -10.03 -8.91 13.41
N SER A 9 -8.94 -8.13 13.46
CA SER A 9 -7.59 -8.69 13.39
C SER A 9 -7.26 -9.57 14.60
N ALA A 10 -7.66 -9.17 15.81
CA ALA A 10 -7.46 -9.99 17.01
C ALA A 10 -8.27 -11.30 16.96
N ALA A 11 -9.52 -11.23 16.47
CA ALA A 11 -10.34 -12.43 16.27
C ALA A 11 -9.72 -13.39 15.23
N SER A 12 -9.17 -12.84 14.12
CA SER A 12 -8.49 -13.64 13.11
C SER A 12 -7.22 -14.31 13.66
N ILE A 13 -6.44 -13.60 14.47
CA ILE A 13 -5.26 -14.20 15.12
C ILE A 13 -5.68 -15.27 16.14
N ALA A 14 -6.71 -15.03 16.93
CA ALA A 14 -7.23 -16.04 17.85
C ALA A 14 -7.65 -17.31 17.10
N LEU A 15 -8.30 -17.16 15.94
CA LEU A 15 -8.64 -18.29 15.07
C LEU A 15 -7.39 -19.03 14.58
N VAL A 16 -6.36 -18.32 14.12
CA VAL A 16 -5.09 -18.93 13.71
C VAL A 16 -4.47 -19.72 14.86
N VAL A 17 -4.43 -19.15 16.07
CA VAL A 17 -3.93 -19.85 17.27
C VAL A 17 -4.72 -21.12 17.51
N ILE A 18 -6.06 -21.06 17.51
CA ILE A 18 -6.92 -22.22 17.73
C ILE A 18 -6.66 -23.33 16.69
N LEU A 19 -6.47 -22.95 15.43
CA LEU A 19 -6.29 -23.90 14.33
C LEU A 19 -4.88 -24.51 14.25
N THR A 20 -3.85 -23.81 14.78
CA THR A 20 -2.44 -24.19 14.55
C THR A 20 -1.66 -24.50 15.83
N PHE A 21 -2.23 -24.23 17.01
CA PHE A 21 -1.53 -24.42 18.27
C PHE A 21 -1.52 -25.89 18.69
N ASP A 22 -0.33 -26.41 18.92
CA ASP A 22 -0.10 -27.75 19.44
C ASP A 22 1.03 -27.76 20.50
N SER A 23 1.33 -28.95 21.06
CA SER A 23 2.42 -29.09 22.05
C SER A 23 3.80 -28.76 21.46
N GLY A 24 4.01 -28.95 20.15
CA GLY A 24 5.23 -28.61 19.44
C GLY A 24 5.43 -27.10 19.31
N THR A 25 4.33 -26.33 19.26
CA THR A 25 4.36 -24.86 19.20
C THR A 25 5.07 -24.26 20.40
N ILE A 26 4.85 -24.78 21.61
CA ILE A 26 5.52 -24.32 22.84
C ILE A 26 7.02 -24.57 22.75
N VAL A 27 7.42 -25.72 22.23
CA VAL A 27 8.84 -26.07 22.06
C VAL A 27 9.50 -25.13 21.02
N ALA A 28 8.80 -24.85 19.92
CA ALA A 28 9.27 -23.92 18.89
C ALA A 28 9.45 -22.49 19.46
N LEU A 29 8.49 -22.01 20.24
CA LEU A 29 8.55 -20.69 20.88
C LEU A 29 9.76 -20.54 21.80
N ARG A 30 10.12 -21.59 22.56
CA ARG A 30 11.30 -21.57 23.44
C ARG A 30 12.64 -21.52 22.70
N ARG A 31 12.65 -21.88 21.41
CA ARG A 31 13.85 -21.93 20.57
C ARG A 31 13.95 -20.74 19.60
N ILE A 32 13.07 -19.75 19.74
CA ILE A 32 13.09 -18.57 18.88
C ILE A 32 14.44 -17.85 19.01
N LYS A 33 15.07 -17.62 17.88
CA LYS A 33 16.26 -16.79 17.73
C LYS A 33 15.82 -15.35 17.48
N LEU A 34 15.81 -14.56 18.56
CA LEU A 34 15.24 -13.20 18.55
C LEU A 34 15.98 -12.27 17.59
N GLU A 35 17.27 -12.51 17.32
CA GLU A 35 18.07 -11.73 16.38
C GLU A 35 17.48 -11.69 14.96
N TYR A 36 16.91 -12.78 14.47
CA TYR A 36 16.27 -12.82 13.15
C TYR A 36 14.91 -12.10 13.12
N ILE A 37 14.15 -12.17 14.21
CA ILE A 37 12.88 -11.43 14.32
C ILE A 37 13.16 -9.92 14.37
N LEU A 38 14.18 -9.51 15.12
CA LEU A 38 14.62 -8.10 15.15
C LEU A 38 15.18 -7.65 13.80
N ALA A 39 15.96 -8.49 13.12
CA ALA A 39 16.42 -8.21 11.76
C ALA A 39 15.23 -8.03 10.79
N SER A 40 14.20 -8.88 10.89
CA SER A 40 12.98 -8.76 10.07
C SER A 40 12.25 -7.43 10.35
N ALA A 41 12.17 -6.99 11.61
CA ALA A 41 11.60 -5.71 11.99
C ALA A 41 12.41 -4.51 11.42
N ILE A 42 13.74 -4.60 11.44
CA ILE A 42 14.62 -3.59 10.85
C ILE A 42 14.41 -3.54 9.32
N PHE A 43 14.33 -4.69 8.65
CA PHE A 43 14.04 -4.76 7.21
C PHE A 43 12.70 -4.12 6.88
N HIS A 44 11.67 -4.34 7.69
CA HIS A 44 10.37 -3.71 7.49
C HIS A 44 10.44 -2.18 7.65
N ILE A 45 11.12 -1.67 8.67
CA ILE A 45 11.34 -0.22 8.80
C ILE A 45 12.12 0.32 7.60
N PHE A 46 13.13 -0.41 7.14
CA PHE A 46 13.94 -0.02 5.98
C PHE A 46 13.11 0.03 4.69
N SER A 47 12.09 -0.81 4.55
CA SER A 47 11.21 -0.80 3.39
C SER A 47 10.47 0.52 3.22
N TYR A 48 10.11 1.24 4.30
CA TYR A 48 9.51 2.58 4.20
C TYR A 48 10.45 3.59 3.54
N PHE A 49 11.75 3.49 3.81
CA PHE A 49 12.74 4.36 3.19
C PHE A 49 12.91 4.01 1.70
N ILE A 50 12.93 2.75 1.34
CA ILE A 50 12.97 2.33 -0.08
C ILE A 50 11.73 2.85 -0.81
N TRP A 51 10.54 2.68 -0.22
CA TRP A 51 9.31 3.21 -0.77
C TRP A 51 9.36 4.74 -0.90
N GLY A 52 9.87 5.44 0.13
CA GLY A 52 10.10 6.88 0.08
C GLY A 52 11.04 7.31 -1.05
N ALA A 53 12.11 6.54 -1.31
CA ALA A 53 13.03 6.79 -2.42
C ALA A 53 12.33 6.62 -3.78
N ARG A 54 11.46 5.61 -3.93
CA ARG A 54 10.61 5.40 -5.09
C ARG A 54 9.71 6.60 -5.35
N THR A 55 8.92 6.99 -4.36
CA THR A 55 8.01 8.14 -4.47
C THR A 55 8.78 9.40 -4.84
N ARG A 56 9.94 9.64 -4.21
CA ARG A 56 10.78 10.79 -4.53
C ARG A 56 11.30 10.77 -5.96
N ALA A 57 11.68 9.60 -6.48
CA ALA A 57 12.14 9.45 -7.86
C ALA A 57 11.04 9.81 -8.86
N LEU A 58 9.79 9.39 -8.60
CA LEU A 58 8.63 9.74 -9.41
C LEU A 58 8.27 11.23 -9.29
N CYS A 59 8.32 11.82 -8.08
CA CYS A 59 8.14 13.27 -7.91
C CYS A 59 9.16 14.06 -8.73
N LYS A 60 10.44 13.67 -8.68
CA LYS A 60 11.52 14.35 -9.42
C LYS A 60 11.37 14.23 -10.92
N SER A 61 10.86 13.15 -11.46
CA SER A 61 10.61 13.01 -12.90
C SER A 61 9.50 13.94 -13.40
N LEU A 62 8.63 14.42 -12.51
CA LEU A 62 7.63 15.44 -12.78
C LEU A 62 8.08 16.86 -12.38
N GLY A 63 9.35 17.04 -12.01
CA GLY A 63 9.92 18.35 -11.67
C GLY A 63 9.69 18.80 -10.21
N TYR A 64 9.24 17.90 -9.31
CA TYR A 64 9.00 18.25 -7.91
C TYR A 64 10.09 17.71 -6.99
N ASP A 65 10.68 18.57 -6.15
CA ASP A 65 11.66 18.16 -5.13
C ASP A 65 11.06 18.32 -3.73
N VAL A 66 10.46 17.23 -3.24
CA VAL A 66 9.98 17.15 -1.86
C VAL A 66 11.09 16.58 -0.98
N LYS A 67 11.23 17.11 0.24
CA LYS A 67 12.22 16.62 1.22
C LYS A 67 11.99 15.12 1.50
N TYR A 68 13.06 14.33 1.43
CA TYR A 68 12.98 12.87 1.53
C TYR A 68 12.27 12.38 2.80
N LEU A 69 12.63 12.90 3.96
CA LEU A 69 11.99 12.51 5.23
C LEU A 69 10.48 12.85 5.26
N LYS A 70 10.08 13.95 4.56
CA LYS A 70 8.66 14.28 4.44
C LYS A 70 7.90 13.26 3.59
N ILE A 71 8.53 12.75 2.55
CA ILE A 71 7.95 11.65 1.75
C ILE A 71 7.83 10.38 2.62
N VAL A 72 8.84 10.04 3.43
CA VAL A 72 8.76 8.90 4.34
C VAL A 72 7.62 9.06 5.34
N GLU A 73 7.41 10.26 5.91
CA GLU A 73 6.25 10.56 6.77
C GLU A 73 4.92 10.34 6.03
N ILE A 74 4.83 10.76 4.76
CA ILE A 74 3.64 10.56 3.90
C ILE A 74 3.37 9.05 3.70
N ILE A 75 4.41 8.27 3.41
CA ILE A 75 4.29 6.82 3.24
C ILE A 75 3.76 6.18 4.53
N ILE A 76 4.40 6.43 5.66
CA ILE A 76 4.05 5.81 6.93
C ILE A 76 2.62 6.19 7.37
N SER A 77 2.23 7.46 7.18
CA SER A 77 0.86 7.91 7.45
C SER A 77 -0.16 7.24 6.53
N GLY A 78 0.18 7.06 5.25
CA GLY A 78 -0.66 6.33 4.29
C GLY A 78 -0.84 4.86 4.66
N VAL A 79 0.24 4.19 5.07
CA VAL A 79 0.19 2.78 5.52
C VAL A 79 -0.70 2.63 6.76
N PHE A 80 -0.63 3.56 7.72
CA PHE A 80 -1.55 3.60 8.86
C PHE A 80 -3.00 3.75 8.42
N ALA A 81 -3.29 4.73 7.56
CA ALA A 81 -4.64 4.96 7.06
C ALA A 81 -5.20 3.73 6.31
N ALA A 82 -4.36 3.08 5.50
CA ALA A 82 -4.72 1.81 4.84
C ALA A 82 -5.07 0.73 5.87
N GLY A 83 -4.28 0.59 6.93
CA GLY A 83 -4.49 -0.42 7.97
C GLY A 83 -5.79 -0.28 8.75
N ILE A 84 -6.32 0.94 8.90
CA ILE A 84 -7.54 1.21 9.69
C ILE A 84 -8.81 1.39 8.84
N THR A 85 -8.67 1.44 7.52
CA THR A 85 -9.81 1.61 6.59
C THR A 85 -10.19 0.31 5.90
N PRO A 86 -11.49 0.10 5.62
CA PRO A 86 -11.94 -1.05 4.86
C PRO A 86 -11.22 -1.12 3.50
N SER A 87 -10.84 -2.32 3.08
CA SER A 87 -10.16 -2.57 1.80
C SER A 87 -8.89 -1.76 1.58
N SER A 88 -8.28 -1.25 2.66
CA SER A 88 -7.08 -0.39 2.63
C SER A 88 -7.22 0.90 1.78
N VAL A 89 -8.45 1.32 1.47
CA VAL A 89 -8.75 2.43 0.53
C VAL A 89 -8.27 3.78 1.04
N GLY A 90 -8.13 3.98 2.36
CA GLY A 90 -7.76 5.29 2.93
C GLY A 90 -6.29 5.70 2.74
N GLY A 91 -5.43 4.76 2.39
CA GLY A 91 -3.99 5.00 2.27
C GLY A 91 -3.61 5.93 1.13
N GLU A 92 -4.09 5.63 -0.07
CA GLU A 92 -3.79 6.38 -1.29
C GLU A 92 -4.37 7.81 -1.26
N PRO A 93 -5.65 8.04 -0.93
CA PRO A 93 -6.20 9.39 -0.81
C PRO A 93 -5.46 10.27 0.20
N LEU A 94 -5.06 9.69 1.34
CA LEU A 94 -4.28 10.44 2.33
C LEU A 94 -2.91 10.85 1.76
N ARG A 95 -2.23 9.95 1.06
CA ARG A 95 -0.93 10.23 0.43
C ARG A 95 -1.05 11.29 -0.66
N ILE A 96 -2.08 11.21 -1.51
CA ILE A 96 -2.38 12.23 -2.53
C ILE A 96 -2.59 13.59 -1.85
N HIS A 97 -3.43 13.64 -0.82
CA HIS A 97 -3.69 14.88 -0.09
C HIS A 97 -2.43 15.46 0.56
N MET A 98 -1.60 14.62 1.19
CA MET A 98 -0.36 15.08 1.80
C MET A 98 0.67 15.57 0.75
N LEU A 99 0.74 14.97 -0.44
CA LEU A 99 1.55 15.48 -1.56
C LEU A 99 1.01 16.83 -2.05
N TYR A 100 -0.30 16.97 -2.16
CA TYR A 100 -0.95 18.24 -2.50
C TYR A 100 -0.59 19.36 -1.51
N LEU A 101 -0.61 19.08 -0.21
CA LEU A 101 -0.15 20.02 0.83
C LEU A 101 1.35 20.39 0.69
N ASN A 102 2.13 19.56 0.03
CA ASN A 102 3.53 19.83 -0.31
C ASN A 102 3.69 20.47 -1.72
N LYS A 103 2.67 21.19 -2.19
CA LYS A 103 2.66 22.00 -3.43
C LYS A 103 2.73 21.19 -4.73
N ILE A 104 2.35 19.93 -4.72
CA ILE A 104 2.16 19.12 -5.93
C ILE A 104 0.67 19.19 -6.31
N PRO A 105 0.29 19.64 -7.51
CA PRO A 105 -1.10 19.67 -7.95
C PRO A 105 -1.77 18.30 -7.76
N PHE A 106 -3.07 18.28 -7.45
CA PHE A 106 -3.81 17.06 -7.07
C PHE A 106 -3.74 16.00 -8.17
N GLY A 107 -3.93 16.38 -9.44
CA GLY A 107 -3.82 15.46 -10.59
C GLY A 107 -2.42 14.84 -10.71
N ARG A 108 -1.36 15.64 -10.51
CA ARG A 108 0.03 15.15 -10.53
C ARG A 108 0.34 14.24 -9.34
N ALA A 109 -0.14 14.59 -8.15
CA ALA A 109 -0.02 13.72 -6.97
C ALA A 109 -0.73 12.38 -7.19
N THR A 110 -1.92 12.40 -7.80
CA THR A 110 -2.67 11.20 -8.17
C THR A 110 -1.90 10.35 -9.17
N ALA A 111 -1.29 10.96 -10.21
CA ALA A 111 -0.49 10.24 -11.18
C ALA A 111 0.75 9.55 -10.55
N ILE A 112 1.41 10.20 -9.59
CA ILE A 112 2.53 9.61 -8.83
C ILE A 112 2.05 8.35 -8.09
N ILE A 113 0.96 8.45 -7.32
CA ILE A 113 0.47 7.35 -6.49
C ILE A 113 -0.07 6.20 -7.35
N ILE A 114 -0.82 6.49 -8.42
CA ILE A 114 -1.27 5.48 -9.37
C ILE A 114 -0.09 4.85 -10.11
N GLY A 115 0.88 5.65 -10.53
CA GLY A 115 2.11 5.15 -11.15
C GLY A 115 2.84 4.14 -10.25
N GLU A 116 2.94 4.38 -8.95
CA GLU A 116 3.48 3.40 -8.00
C GLU A 116 2.67 2.10 -7.98
N ARG A 117 1.33 2.20 -7.94
CA ARG A 117 0.46 1.00 -7.95
C ARG A 117 0.60 0.20 -9.24
N LEU A 118 0.79 0.89 -10.39
CA LEU A 118 1.03 0.22 -11.67
C LEU A 118 2.37 -0.52 -11.68
N LEU A 119 3.43 0.06 -11.11
CA LEU A 119 4.72 -0.61 -10.97
C LEU A 119 4.63 -1.84 -10.06
N ASP A 120 3.93 -1.73 -8.91
CA ASP A 120 3.70 -2.85 -8.00
C ASP A 120 2.90 -3.96 -8.70
N ALA A 121 1.80 -3.62 -9.36
CA ALA A 121 0.95 -4.57 -10.07
C ALA A 121 1.72 -5.25 -11.22
N PHE A 122 2.50 -4.50 -11.99
CA PHE A 122 3.31 -5.06 -13.07
C PHE A 122 4.31 -6.10 -12.52
N LEU A 123 5.03 -5.77 -11.45
CA LEU A 123 6.01 -6.69 -10.85
C LEU A 123 5.33 -7.96 -10.32
N ILE A 124 4.24 -7.81 -9.55
CA ILE A 124 3.53 -8.95 -8.94
C ILE A 124 2.94 -9.85 -10.01
N PHE A 125 2.21 -9.29 -10.98
CA PHE A 125 1.60 -10.11 -12.04
C PHE A 125 2.62 -10.70 -13.01
N ALA A 126 3.74 -10.02 -13.28
CA ALA A 126 4.82 -10.58 -14.10
C ALA A 126 5.56 -11.74 -13.39
N SER A 127 5.68 -11.69 -12.06
CA SER A 127 6.31 -12.75 -11.27
C SER A 127 5.36 -13.90 -10.91
N LEU A 128 4.05 -13.72 -11.06
CA LEU A 128 3.04 -14.71 -10.67
C LEU A 128 3.17 -16.06 -11.39
N PRO A 129 3.39 -16.14 -12.72
CA PRO A 129 3.60 -17.43 -13.39
C PRO A 129 4.78 -18.22 -12.82
N PHE A 130 5.87 -17.52 -12.48
CA PHE A 130 7.05 -18.14 -11.87
C PHE A 130 6.77 -18.63 -10.45
N ALA A 131 6.01 -17.83 -9.66
CA ALA A 131 5.57 -18.23 -8.31
C ALA A 131 4.69 -19.49 -8.36
N LEU A 132 3.77 -19.57 -9.33
CA LEU A 132 2.91 -20.73 -9.56
C LEU A 132 3.72 -21.96 -9.96
N TYR A 133 4.72 -21.79 -10.82
CA TYR A 133 5.61 -22.89 -11.21
C TYR A 133 6.35 -23.48 -10.00
N ILE A 134 6.94 -22.63 -9.14
CA ILE A 134 7.65 -23.09 -7.94
C ILE A 134 6.69 -23.78 -6.95
N MET A 135 5.50 -23.25 -6.77
CA MET A 135 4.53 -23.81 -5.82
C MET A 135 3.81 -25.02 -6.39
N GLY A 136 3.64 -25.12 -7.71
CA GLY A 136 3.03 -26.24 -8.41
C GLY A 136 3.78 -27.55 -8.17
N ASP A 137 5.10 -27.53 -8.27
CA ASP A 137 5.96 -28.69 -7.99
C ASP A 137 5.73 -29.25 -6.57
N ILE A 138 5.35 -28.38 -5.61
CA ILE A 138 5.11 -28.75 -4.21
C ILE A 138 3.65 -29.21 -4.01
N LEU A 139 2.67 -28.61 -4.71
CA LEU A 139 1.25 -28.88 -4.55
C LEU A 139 0.77 -30.15 -5.28
N SER A 140 1.53 -30.70 -6.22
CA SER A 140 1.24 -31.94 -6.96
C SER A 140 -0.14 -32.02 -7.63
N ASN A 141 -0.81 -30.90 -7.90
CA ASN A 141 -2.20 -30.85 -8.34
C ASN A 141 -2.33 -30.11 -9.68
N TYR A 142 -2.14 -30.84 -10.77
CA TYR A 142 -2.11 -30.33 -12.15
C TYR A 142 -3.35 -29.49 -12.55
N LYS A 143 -4.53 -29.78 -12.00
CA LYS A 143 -5.74 -29.01 -12.31
C LYS A 143 -5.73 -27.61 -11.66
N PHE A 144 -5.14 -27.49 -10.49
CA PHE A 144 -5.02 -26.23 -9.75
C PHE A 144 -4.04 -25.27 -10.49
N ASP A 145 -2.95 -25.84 -11.04
CA ASP A 145 -1.94 -25.07 -11.77
C ASP A 145 -2.48 -24.42 -13.04
N ILE A 146 -3.30 -25.14 -13.82
CA ILE A 146 -3.91 -24.61 -15.04
C ILE A 146 -4.88 -23.46 -14.72
N VAL A 147 -5.72 -23.61 -13.71
CA VAL A 147 -6.69 -22.57 -13.30
C VAL A 147 -5.93 -21.31 -12.83
N LEU A 148 -4.90 -21.47 -12.01
CA LEU A 148 -4.11 -20.34 -11.51
C LEU A 148 -3.30 -19.69 -12.64
N LEU A 149 -2.70 -20.46 -13.53
CA LEU A 149 -1.96 -19.94 -14.68
C LEU A 149 -2.86 -19.16 -15.64
N THR A 150 -4.04 -19.68 -15.94
CA THR A 150 -5.01 -18.98 -16.79
C THR A 150 -5.53 -17.71 -16.10
N ALA A 151 -5.85 -17.77 -14.79
CA ALA A 151 -6.26 -16.60 -14.02
C ALA A 151 -5.15 -15.53 -13.95
N SER A 152 -3.88 -15.93 -13.78
CA SER A 152 -2.74 -15.01 -13.78
C SER A 152 -2.53 -14.35 -15.14
N GLY A 153 -2.65 -15.10 -16.22
CA GLY A 153 -2.60 -14.58 -17.58
C GLY A 153 -3.72 -13.55 -17.84
N LEU A 154 -4.95 -13.89 -17.47
CA LEU A 154 -6.08 -12.98 -17.59
C LEU A 154 -5.89 -11.70 -16.76
N ALA A 155 -5.38 -11.82 -15.53
CA ALA A 155 -5.10 -10.66 -14.67
C ALA A 155 -3.99 -9.78 -15.26
N PHE A 156 -2.95 -10.35 -15.85
CA PHE A 156 -1.89 -9.61 -16.52
C PHE A 156 -2.42 -8.87 -17.77
N PHE A 157 -3.23 -9.52 -18.59
CA PHE A 157 -3.87 -8.87 -19.74
C PHE A 157 -4.86 -7.79 -19.28
N ALA A 158 -5.61 -8.03 -18.21
CA ALA A 158 -6.51 -7.03 -17.63
C ALA A 158 -5.72 -5.81 -17.12
N LEU A 159 -4.55 -6.00 -16.53
CA LEU A 159 -3.66 -4.92 -16.11
C LEU A 159 -3.17 -4.10 -17.32
N ILE A 160 -2.71 -4.75 -18.39
CA ILE A 160 -2.28 -4.06 -19.61
C ILE A 160 -3.45 -3.27 -20.21
N PHE A 161 -4.64 -3.88 -20.28
CA PHE A 161 -5.85 -3.23 -20.75
C PHE A 161 -6.23 -2.03 -19.87
N PHE A 162 -6.12 -2.16 -18.56
CA PHE A 162 -6.38 -1.08 -17.60
C PHE A 162 -5.40 0.08 -17.76
N ILE A 163 -4.10 -0.20 -17.94
CA ILE A 163 -3.08 0.83 -18.23
C ILE A 163 -3.43 1.55 -19.54
N TYR A 164 -3.72 0.80 -20.60
CA TYR A 164 -4.12 1.37 -21.88
C TYR A 164 -5.37 2.25 -21.75
N TRP A 165 -6.32 1.83 -20.93
CA TRP A 165 -7.56 2.57 -20.69
C TRP A 165 -7.31 3.85 -19.86
N LEU A 166 -6.46 3.79 -18.83
CA LEU A 166 -6.03 4.97 -18.06
C LEU A 166 -5.32 6.02 -18.92
N CYS A 167 -4.62 5.61 -19.96
CA CYS A 167 -3.98 6.53 -20.92
C CYS A 167 -4.98 7.23 -21.86
N LYS A 168 -6.30 6.96 -21.78
CA LYS A 168 -7.33 7.62 -22.58
C LYS A 168 -8.10 8.66 -21.77
N PRO A 169 -7.73 9.97 -21.85
CA PRO A 169 -8.27 11.03 -20.99
C PRO A 169 -9.79 11.14 -21.07
N GLU A 170 -10.36 11.11 -22.28
CA GLU A 170 -11.80 11.29 -22.48
C GLU A 170 -12.66 10.23 -21.78
N LYS A 171 -12.19 8.98 -21.74
CA LYS A 171 -12.95 7.88 -21.10
C LYS A 171 -12.95 8.01 -19.58
N VAL A 172 -11.80 8.36 -18.99
CA VAL A 172 -11.67 8.58 -17.54
C VAL A 172 -12.49 9.79 -17.12
N LYS A 173 -12.43 10.89 -17.88
CA LYS A 173 -13.23 12.10 -17.69
C LYS A 173 -14.73 11.78 -17.66
N ASN A 174 -15.22 11.04 -18.66
CA ASN A 174 -16.64 10.70 -18.74
C ASN A 174 -17.14 9.90 -17.54
N ILE A 175 -16.31 9.00 -16.98
CA ILE A 175 -16.68 8.26 -15.77
C ILE A 175 -16.69 9.17 -14.54
N ILE A 176 -15.70 10.05 -14.38
CA ILE A 176 -15.68 11.00 -13.27
C ILE A 176 -16.91 11.91 -13.33
N LEU A 177 -17.22 12.44 -14.50
CA LEU A 177 -18.43 13.25 -14.70
C LEU A 177 -19.71 12.47 -14.43
N TRP A 178 -19.77 11.20 -14.79
CA TRP A 178 -20.90 10.32 -14.49
C TRP A 178 -21.05 10.10 -12.98
N VAL A 179 -19.97 9.82 -12.28
CA VAL A 179 -19.95 9.69 -10.81
C VAL A 179 -20.40 10.99 -10.13
N ILE A 180 -19.87 12.14 -10.57
CA ILE A 180 -20.26 13.44 -10.02
C ILE A 180 -21.76 13.70 -10.22
N ARG A 181 -22.30 13.38 -11.41
CA ARG A 181 -23.76 13.53 -11.66
C ARG A 181 -24.61 12.65 -10.76
N ILE A 182 -24.17 11.44 -10.43
CA ILE A 182 -24.88 10.56 -9.47
C ILE A 182 -24.88 11.17 -8.07
N PHE A 183 -23.74 11.76 -7.64
CA PHE A 183 -23.60 12.33 -6.31
C PHE A 183 -23.99 13.80 -6.22
N ALA A 184 -24.22 14.49 -7.33
CA ALA A 184 -24.64 15.89 -7.36
C ALA A 184 -25.87 16.19 -6.49
N PRO A 185 -26.92 15.35 -6.46
CA PRO A 185 -28.08 15.58 -5.58
C PRO A 185 -27.76 15.60 -4.09
N PHE A 186 -26.67 14.94 -3.68
CA PHE A 186 -26.23 14.84 -2.28
C PHE A 186 -25.28 15.99 -1.88
N LEU A 187 -24.76 16.77 -2.85
CA LEU A 187 -23.79 17.85 -2.63
C LEU A 187 -24.45 19.20 -2.27
N GLY A 188 -25.77 19.24 -2.13
CA GLY A 188 -26.55 20.43 -1.78
C GLY A 188 -26.86 21.32 -3.00
N LYS A 189 -27.71 22.36 -2.78
CA LYS A 189 -28.03 23.35 -3.82
C LYS A 189 -26.82 24.24 -4.07
N ARG A 190 -26.05 23.94 -5.11
CA ARG A 190 -24.99 24.80 -5.64
C ARG A 190 -25.53 25.61 -6.81
N THR A 191 -25.03 26.82 -6.96
CA THR A 191 -25.34 27.67 -8.12
C THR A 191 -24.68 27.09 -9.38
N ASP A 192 -25.29 27.35 -10.54
CA ASP A 192 -24.78 26.88 -11.85
C ASP A 192 -23.31 27.34 -12.07
N ASP A 193 -22.96 28.55 -11.59
CA ASP A 193 -21.60 29.10 -11.66
C ASP A 193 -20.60 28.33 -10.78
N GLU A 194 -21.01 27.90 -9.58
CA GLU A 194 -20.17 27.06 -8.71
C GLU A 194 -19.91 25.69 -9.33
N ILE A 195 -20.92 25.14 -10.01
CA ILE A 195 -20.79 23.84 -10.74
C ILE A 195 -19.85 24.00 -11.91
N ALA A 196 -19.99 25.08 -12.71
CA ALA A 196 -19.11 25.36 -13.85
C ALA A 196 -17.64 25.51 -13.41
N HIS A 197 -17.38 26.27 -12.36
CA HIS A 197 -16.02 26.44 -11.82
C HIS A 197 -15.44 25.13 -11.27
N LEU A 198 -16.26 24.29 -10.63
CA LEU A 198 -15.83 22.97 -10.17
C LEU A 198 -15.45 22.06 -11.35
N MET A 199 -16.24 22.09 -12.44
CA MET A 199 -15.96 21.34 -13.66
C MET A 199 -14.66 21.76 -14.31
N GLU A 200 -14.40 23.06 -14.39
CA GLU A 200 -13.13 23.58 -14.93
C GLU A 200 -11.91 23.17 -14.08
N GLN A 201 -12.06 23.15 -12.74
CA GLN A 201 -11.01 22.65 -11.86
C GLN A 201 -10.75 21.16 -12.07
N ILE A 202 -11.80 20.35 -12.19
CA ILE A 202 -11.69 18.91 -12.44
C ILE A 202 -11.02 18.67 -13.80
N ASP A 203 -11.41 19.39 -14.84
CA ASP A 203 -10.81 19.26 -16.16
C ASP A 203 -9.31 19.55 -16.12
N ARG A 204 -8.90 20.63 -15.48
CA ARG A 204 -7.49 20.97 -15.32
C ARG A 204 -6.71 19.90 -14.54
N GLU A 205 -7.24 19.39 -13.43
CA GLU A 205 -6.56 18.35 -12.66
C GLU A 205 -6.50 17.00 -13.40
N MET A 206 -7.49 16.72 -14.25
CA MET A 206 -7.49 15.57 -15.14
C MET A 206 -6.42 15.67 -16.22
N ASP A 207 -6.29 16.83 -16.84
CA ASP A 207 -5.23 17.08 -17.84
C ASP A 207 -3.85 16.91 -17.20
N LEU A 208 -3.64 17.49 -16.01
CA LEU A 208 -2.40 17.32 -15.25
C LEU A 208 -2.13 15.84 -14.86
N PHE A 209 -3.16 15.09 -14.54
CA PHE A 209 -3.02 13.67 -14.26
C PHE A 209 -2.55 12.89 -15.51
N HIS A 210 -3.22 13.09 -16.64
CA HIS A 210 -2.88 12.38 -17.88
C HIS A 210 -1.50 12.77 -18.42
N GLU A 211 -1.19 14.06 -18.45
CA GLU A 211 0.14 14.55 -18.82
C GLU A 211 1.22 13.90 -17.96
N SER A 212 1.00 13.88 -16.63
CA SER A 212 1.96 13.32 -15.70
C SER A 212 2.10 11.81 -15.84
N LEU A 213 1.00 11.10 -16.01
CA LEU A 213 1.04 9.65 -16.23
C LEU A 213 1.77 9.32 -17.54
N TRP A 214 1.55 10.11 -18.60
CA TRP A 214 2.27 9.95 -19.86
C TRP A 214 3.77 10.21 -19.70
N ILE A 215 4.15 11.29 -19.01
CA ILE A 215 5.56 11.59 -18.72
C ILE A 215 6.19 10.43 -17.96
N LEU A 216 5.53 9.91 -16.91
CA LEU A 216 6.06 8.81 -16.11
C LEU A 216 6.24 7.52 -16.91
N LEU A 217 5.34 7.22 -17.85
CA LEU A 217 5.34 5.95 -18.58
C LEU A 217 6.16 5.99 -19.89
N SER A 218 6.27 7.15 -20.56
CA SER A 218 6.86 7.25 -21.91
C SER A 218 8.13 8.11 -21.98
N GLU A 219 8.11 9.28 -21.37
CA GLU A 219 9.20 10.27 -21.50
C GLU A 219 10.19 10.20 -20.35
N GLY A 220 9.71 9.87 -19.16
CA GLY A 220 10.47 9.81 -17.92
C GLY A 220 11.30 8.52 -17.74
N LYS A 221 12.04 8.07 -18.79
CA LYS A 221 12.82 6.80 -18.74
C LYS A 221 13.67 6.64 -17.48
N LYS A 222 14.30 7.72 -17.01
CA LYS A 222 15.07 7.70 -15.75
C LYS A 222 14.16 7.51 -14.53
N GLY A 223 13.01 8.20 -14.49
CA GLY A 223 12.05 8.07 -13.39
C GLY A 223 11.40 6.69 -13.35
N LEU A 224 11.02 6.16 -14.50
CA LEU A 224 10.48 4.81 -14.64
C LEU A 224 11.52 3.74 -14.24
N PHE A 225 12.76 3.89 -14.67
CA PHE A 225 13.87 2.99 -14.28
C PHE A 225 14.08 2.98 -12.77
N TRP A 226 14.23 4.15 -12.14
CA TRP A 226 14.41 4.24 -10.70
C TRP A 226 13.15 3.82 -9.94
N GLY A 227 11.95 4.14 -10.46
CA GLY A 227 10.69 3.66 -9.93
C GLY A 227 10.64 2.14 -9.90
N MET A 228 10.95 1.47 -11.00
CA MET A 228 10.99 0.01 -11.08
C MET A 228 12.10 -0.58 -10.22
N PHE A 229 13.31 0.00 -10.22
CA PHE A 229 14.41 -0.45 -9.38
C PHE A 229 14.01 -0.45 -7.89
N PHE A 230 13.45 0.65 -7.40
CA PHE A 230 12.99 0.72 -6.00
C PHE A 230 11.77 -0.17 -5.75
N THR A 231 10.92 -0.43 -6.75
CA THR A 231 9.81 -1.39 -6.62
C THR A 231 10.34 -2.81 -6.41
N VAL A 232 11.29 -3.25 -7.23
CA VAL A 232 11.92 -4.56 -7.07
C VAL A 232 12.62 -4.67 -5.71
N LEU A 233 13.38 -3.64 -5.32
CA LEU A 233 14.10 -3.61 -4.05
C LEU A 233 13.12 -3.65 -2.86
N PHE A 234 12.02 -2.87 -2.90
CA PHE A 234 10.98 -2.84 -1.88
C PHE A 234 10.36 -4.23 -1.68
N TRP A 235 9.87 -4.86 -2.74
CA TRP A 235 9.25 -6.18 -2.66
C TRP A 235 10.24 -7.28 -2.26
N THR A 236 11.50 -7.17 -2.71
CA THR A 236 12.57 -8.09 -2.26
C THR A 236 12.77 -8.01 -0.74
N VAL A 237 12.85 -6.79 -0.18
CA VAL A 237 13.00 -6.59 1.26
C VAL A 237 11.76 -7.05 2.02
N GLU A 238 10.56 -6.76 1.53
CA GLU A 238 9.30 -7.21 2.13
C GLU A 238 9.18 -8.74 2.13
N PHE A 239 9.51 -9.40 1.03
CA PHE A 239 9.44 -10.86 0.96
C PHE A 239 10.55 -11.55 1.75
N PHE A 240 11.69 -10.92 1.92
CA PHE A 240 12.79 -11.47 2.72
C PHE A 240 12.45 -11.55 4.23
N GLN A 241 11.48 -10.77 4.70
CA GLN A 241 10.99 -10.83 6.08
C GLN A 241 10.51 -12.23 6.47
N LEU A 242 9.75 -12.92 5.60
CA LEU A 242 9.30 -14.29 5.88
C LEU A 242 10.49 -15.26 6.01
N VAL A 243 11.53 -15.09 5.20
CA VAL A 243 12.76 -15.89 5.29
C VAL A 243 13.41 -15.70 6.65
N LEU A 244 13.54 -14.45 7.11
CA LEU A 244 14.11 -14.12 8.43
C LEU A 244 13.25 -14.69 9.56
N ILE A 245 11.93 -14.58 9.50
CA ILE A 245 11.02 -15.15 10.49
C ILE A 245 11.24 -16.66 10.60
N LEU A 246 11.30 -17.38 9.48
CA LEU A 246 11.51 -18.85 9.47
C LEU A 246 12.90 -19.21 10.00
N MET A 247 13.95 -18.45 9.66
CA MET A 247 15.29 -18.64 10.26
C MET A 247 15.28 -18.41 11.77
N GLY A 248 14.50 -17.44 12.24
CA GLY A 248 14.25 -17.19 13.67
C GLY A 248 13.58 -18.39 14.36
N LEU A 249 12.75 -19.14 13.64
CA LEU A 249 12.11 -20.36 14.08
C LEU A 249 12.96 -21.64 13.81
N SER A 250 14.24 -21.45 13.57
CA SER A 250 15.22 -22.53 13.31
C SER A 250 14.93 -23.38 12.06
N LYS A 251 14.17 -22.82 11.11
CA LYS A 251 13.92 -23.44 9.81
C LYS A 251 14.63 -22.63 8.72
N ILE A 252 15.44 -23.28 7.92
CA ILE A 252 16.06 -22.67 6.73
C ILE A 252 15.13 -22.91 5.54
N PRO A 253 14.37 -21.89 5.10
CA PRO A 253 13.47 -22.04 3.97
C PRO A 253 14.23 -21.96 2.64
N SER A 254 13.65 -22.51 1.58
CA SER A 254 14.00 -22.10 0.23
C SER A 254 13.55 -20.65 0.02
N ILE A 255 14.47 -19.77 -0.32
CA ILE A 255 14.17 -18.34 -0.56
C ILE A 255 13.14 -18.21 -1.68
N LEU A 256 13.29 -18.98 -2.75
CA LEU A 256 12.36 -18.95 -3.88
C LEU A 256 10.95 -19.39 -3.47
N THR A 257 10.82 -20.43 -2.66
CA THR A 257 9.52 -20.90 -2.15
C THR A 257 8.88 -19.85 -1.25
N ALA A 258 9.64 -19.23 -0.35
CA ALA A 258 9.13 -18.17 0.53
C ALA A 258 8.68 -16.94 -0.26
N PHE A 259 9.39 -16.56 -1.31
CA PHE A 259 8.99 -15.46 -2.19
C PHE A 259 7.77 -15.81 -3.02
N ALA A 260 7.74 -17.00 -3.64
CA ALA A 260 6.59 -17.47 -4.39
C ALA A 260 5.31 -17.51 -3.55
N ALA A 261 5.41 -18.02 -2.32
CA ALA A 261 4.30 -18.04 -1.38
C ALA A 261 3.75 -16.63 -1.06
N GLN A 262 4.64 -15.65 -0.87
CA GLN A 262 4.21 -14.28 -0.59
C GLN A 262 3.66 -13.56 -1.83
N ILE A 263 4.15 -13.84 -3.04
CA ILE A 263 3.54 -13.32 -4.28
C ILE A 263 2.10 -13.83 -4.38
N LEU A 264 1.85 -15.13 -4.15
CA LEU A 264 0.49 -15.67 -4.12
C LEU A 264 -0.37 -15.02 -3.04
N LEU A 265 0.19 -14.82 -1.84
CA LEU A 265 -0.53 -14.18 -0.73
C LEU A 265 -0.92 -12.73 -1.06
N VAL A 266 -0.03 -11.96 -1.69
CA VAL A 266 -0.34 -10.59 -2.15
C VAL A 266 -1.51 -10.60 -3.11
N VAL A 267 -1.56 -11.54 -4.06
CA VAL A 267 -2.67 -11.66 -5.01
C VAL A 267 -3.99 -12.01 -4.30
N VAL A 268 -3.96 -12.91 -3.32
CA VAL A 268 -5.14 -13.25 -2.50
C VAL A 268 -5.63 -12.03 -1.71
N MET A 269 -4.72 -11.18 -1.22
CA MET A 269 -5.03 -9.98 -0.45
C MET A 269 -5.57 -8.81 -1.32
N ILE A 270 -5.51 -8.88 -2.64
CA ILE A 270 -6.12 -7.88 -3.55
C ILE A 270 -7.65 -7.85 -3.38
N VAL A 271 -8.26 -8.96 -2.98
CA VAL A 271 -9.72 -9.05 -2.79
C VAL A 271 -10.15 -8.06 -1.70
N PRO A 272 -10.98 -7.05 -2.05
CA PRO A 272 -11.42 -6.04 -1.08
C PRO A 272 -12.30 -6.71 -0.02
N SER A 273 -11.90 -6.58 1.26
CA SER A 273 -12.60 -7.25 2.34
C SER A 273 -12.67 -6.36 3.60
N THR A 274 -11.91 -6.70 4.57
CA THR A 274 -11.86 -6.09 5.90
C THR A 274 -10.73 -5.06 6.02
N PRO A 275 -10.74 -4.23 7.06
CA PRO A 275 -9.61 -3.34 7.35
C PRO A 275 -8.28 -4.10 7.44
N GLY A 276 -7.27 -3.61 6.69
CA GLY A 276 -5.96 -4.25 6.62
C GLY A 276 -5.98 -5.69 6.09
N ALA A 277 -7.01 -6.08 5.29
CA ALA A 277 -7.25 -7.43 4.80
C ALA A 277 -7.28 -8.51 5.89
N SER A 278 -7.61 -8.14 7.16
CA SER A 278 -7.66 -9.08 8.30
C SER A 278 -8.67 -10.19 8.05
N GLY A 279 -8.32 -11.41 8.40
CA GLY A 279 -9.06 -12.63 8.07
C GLY A 279 -8.54 -13.27 6.78
N ILE A 280 -8.61 -12.60 5.65
CA ILE A 280 -8.09 -13.12 4.37
C ILE A 280 -6.57 -13.25 4.41
N ALA A 281 -5.87 -12.27 4.97
CA ALA A 281 -4.41 -12.31 5.10
C ALA A 281 -3.94 -13.46 5.97
N GLU A 282 -4.56 -13.65 7.14
CA GLU A 282 -4.19 -14.69 8.09
C GLU A 282 -4.55 -16.08 7.56
N LEU A 283 -5.77 -16.28 7.08
CA LEU A 283 -6.21 -17.59 6.53
C LEU A 283 -5.47 -17.93 5.23
N GLY A 284 -5.26 -16.94 4.36
CA GLY A 284 -4.44 -17.09 3.16
C GLY A 284 -3.00 -17.47 3.49
N ALA A 285 -2.40 -16.82 4.50
CA ALA A 285 -1.06 -17.15 4.97
C ALA A 285 -0.99 -18.57 5.56
N VAL A 286 -1.95 -18.97 6.42
CA VAL A 286 -2.03 -20.34 6.93
C VAL A 286 -2.10 -21.33 5.78
N THR A 287 -2.99 -21.11 4.81
CA THR A 287 -3.19 -22.03 3.69
C THR A 287 -1.94 -22.13 2.79
N ILE A 288 -1.36 -21.00 2.42
CA ILE A 288 -0.21 -20.99 1.50
C ILE A 288 1.07 -21.45 2.20
N PHE A 289 1.31 -21.01 3.45
CA PHE A 289 2.54 -21.36 4.16
C PHE A 289 2.52 -22.81 4.65
N SER A 290 1.35 -23.42 4.93
CA SER A 290 1.25 -24.83 5.34
C SER A 290 1.84 -25.81 4.32
N VAL A 291 2.02 -25.37 3.07
CA VAL A 291 2.59 -26.19 2.00
C VAL A 291 4.09 -26.48 2.25
N PHE A 292 4.81 -25.59 2.92
CA PHE A 292 6.27 -25.71 3.13
C PHE A 292 6.72 -25.40 4.56
N VAL A 293 5.82 -24.97 5.43
CA VAL A 293 6.09 -24.67 6.84
C VAL A 293 5.46 -25.78 7.71
N ASP A 294 6.25 -26.33 8.61
CA ASP A 294 5.82 -27.41 9.49
C ASP A 294 4.72 -26.95 10.47
N ALA A 295 3.73 -27.81 10.74
CA ALA A 295 2.57 -27.49 11.56
C ALA A 295 2.91 -26.83 12.92
N PRO A 296 3.93 -27.29 13.70
CA PRO A 296 4.25 -26.69 15.00
C PRO A 296 4.70 -25.23 14.95
N ILE A 297 5.26 -24.77 13.82
CA ILE A 297 5.75 -23.40 13.68
C ILE A 297 4.87 -22.52 12.77
N LEU A 298 3.86 -23.12 12.11
CA LEU A 298 3.02 -22.43 11.13
C LEU A 298 2.29 -21.23 11.74
N GLY A 299 1.59 -21.44 12.85
CA GLY A 299 0.85 -20.38 13.54
C GLY A 299 1.78 -19.27 14.02
N VAL A 300 2.92 -19.62 14.60
CA VAL A 300 3.93 -18.64 15.05
C VAL A 300 4.48 -17.83 13.87
N THR A 301 4.70 -18.49 12.72
CA THR A 301 5.14 -17.81 11.49
C THR A 301 4.13 -16.78 11.02
N VAL A 302 2.85 -17.17 10.93
CA VAL A 302 1.78 -16.26 10.48
C VAL A 302 1.58 -15.09 11.44
N ILE A 303 1.60 -15.35 12.76
CA ILE A 303 1.47 -14.31 13.79
C ILE A 303 2.67 -13.35 13.74
N SER A 304 3.90 -13.86 13.64
CA SER A 304 5.11 -13.04 13.55
C SER A 304 5.11 -12.18 12.29
N TRP A 305 4.75 -12.77 11.14
CA TRP A 305 4.59 -12.05 9.89
C TRP A 305 3.55 -10.93 10.02
N ARG A 306 2.41 -11.21 10.63
CA ARG A 306 1.34 -10.23 10.84
C ARG A 306 1.73 -9.14 11.85
N ALA A 307 2.48 -9.51 12.90
CA ALA A 307 3.01 -8.58 13.87
C ALA A 307 3.90 -7.51 13.20
N LEU A 308 4.73 -7.92 12.27
CA LEU A 308 5.64 -7.03 11.54
C LEU A 308 4.92 -6.24 10.43
N THR A 309 4.11 -6.89 9.59
CA THR A 309 3.52 -6.28 8.40
C THR A 309 2.23 -5.50 8.66
N TYR A 310 1.55 -5.72 9.78
CA TYR A 310 0.30 -5.03 10.12
C TYR A 310 0.37 -4.26 11.44
N TYR A 311 0.67 -4.92 12.57
CA TYR A 311 0.63 -4.24 13.86
C TYR A 311 1.74 -3.21 14.01
N MET A 312 2.91 -3.47 13.46
CA MET A 312 4.00 -2.48 13.45
C MET A 312 3.61 -1.26 12.59
N ASN A 313 2.91 -1.46 11.47
CA ASN A 313 2.35 -0.39 10.65
C ASN A 313 1.36 0.48 11.44
N ILE A 314 0.48 -0.15 12.23
CA ILE A 314 -0.48 0.59 13.07
C ILE A 314 0.23 1.39 14.16
N LEU A 315 1.23 0.80 14.82
CA LEU A 315 1.95 1.44 15.92
C LEU A 315 2.81 2.62 15.42
N ILE A 316 3.71 2.37 14.46
CA ILE A 316 4.62 3.39 13.93
C ILE A 316 3.84 4.45 13.17
N GLY A 317 2.91 4.02 12.32
CA GLY A 317 2.10 4.90 11.50
C GLY A 317 1.15 5.76 12.33
N GLY A 318 0.54 5.19 13.38
CA GLY A 318 -0.28 5.92 14.32
C GLY A 318 0.48 7.03 15.02
N PHE A 319 1.69 6.73 15.52
CA PHE A 319 2.55 7.72 16.18
C PHE A 319 2.95 8.87 15.23
N ILE A 320 3.37 8.54 14.01
CA ILE A 320 3.77 9.55 13.02
C ILE A 320 2.57 10.37 12.54
N SER A 321 1.42 9.73 12.31
CA SER A 321 0.20 10.43 11.89
C SER A 321 -0.28 11.44 12.95
N LEU A 322 -0.23 11.09 14.22
CA LEU A 322 -0.56 12.00 15.32
C LEU A 322 0.39 13.21 15.37
N LYS A 323 1.69 12.99 15.13
CA LYS A 323 2.68 14.07 15.03
C LYS A 323 2.34 15.01 13.87
N VAL A 324 2.07 14.46 12.68
CA VAL A 324 1.74 15.25 11.49
C VAL A 324 0.49 16.11 11.71
N VAL A 325 -0.58 15.55 12.30
CA VAL A 325 -1.80 16.31 12.62
C VAL A 325 -1.51 17.43 13.59
N LYS A 326 -0.73 17.17 14.66
CA LYS A 326 -0.35 18.18 15.64
C LYS A 326 0.48 19.31 15.03
N ASP A 327 1.42 18.99 14.15
CA ASP A 327 2.25 19.98 13.44
C ASP A 327 1.39 20.85 12.51
N MET A 328 0.39 20.27 11.83
CA MET A 328 -0.57 21.01 11.00
C MET A 328 -1.45 21.96 11.84
N ASP A 329 -1.96 21.52 12.99
CA ASP A 329 -2.75 22.37 13.89
C ASP A 329 -1.93 23.53 14.45
N LEU A 330 -0.64 23.29 14.75
CA LEU A 330 0.27 24.33 15.20
C LEU A 330 0.51 25.38 14.10
N ILE A 331 0.74 24.93 12.85
CA ILE A 331 0.91 25.81 11.70
C ILE A 331 -0.35 26.64 11.44
N ASN A 332 -1.53 26.01 11.47
CA ASN A 332 -2.81 26.71 11.27
C ASN A 332 -3.07 27.75 12.37
N LYS A 333 -2.73 27.46 13.62
CA LYS A 333 -2.81 28.43 14.74
C LYS A 333 -1.85 29.60 14.57
N LEU A 334 -0.64 29.36 14.05
CA LEU A 334 0.34 30.42 13.81
C LEU A 334 -0.08 31.32 12.64
N ILE A 335 -0.61 30.73 11.55
CA ILE A 335 -1.12 31.49 10.41
C ILE A 335 -2.39 32.25 10.78
N GLY A 336 -3.30 31.65 11.55
CA GLY A 336 -4.50 32.32 12.05
C GLY A 336 -4.18 33.53 12.92
N LYS A 337 -3.20 33.42 13.81
CA LYS A 337 -2.71 34.58 14.61
C LYS A 337 -2.06 35.67 13.75
N SER A 338 -1.32 35.32 12.70
CA SER A 338 -0.72 36.33 11.80
C SER A 338 -1.76 37.08 10.98
N THR A 339 -2.89 36.44 10.61
CA THR A 339 -4.01 37.08 9.93
C THR A 339 -4.86 37.94 10.86
N GLU A 340 -4.98 37.61 12.14
CA GLU A 340 -5.61 38.47 13.15
C GLU A 340 -4.76 39.71 13.45
N PHE A 341 -3.44 39.59 13.49
CA PHE A 341 -2.54 40.72 13.71
C PHE A 341 -2.51 41.70 12.52
N GLN A 342 -2.77 41.23 11.31
CA GLN A 342 -2.94 42.08 10.12
C GLN A 342 -4.33 42.73 10.00
N ARG A 343 -5.33 42.22 10.77
CA ARG A 343 -6.70 42.75 10.79
C ARG A 343 -7.02 43.68 11.96
N SER A 344 -6.07 43.95 12.85
CA SER A 344 -6.27 45.03 13.83
C SER A 344 -6.25 46.38 13.12
N PRO A 345 -7.39 47.09 13.05
CA PRO A 345 -7.40 48.37 12.36
C PRO A 345 -6.67 49.42 13.23
N GLU A 346 -5.87 50.22 12.55
CA GLU A 346 -5.64 51.59 13.01
C GLU A 346 -6.97 52.26 13.44
N LYS A 347 -7.26 52.15 14.72
CA LYS A 347 -8.17 53.08 15.41
C LYS A 347 -7.34 53.79 16.44
N ASP A 348 -7.33 55.07 16.27
CA ASP A 348 -6.87 56.20 17.10
C ASP A 348 -5.64 56.92 16.54
N ILE A 349 -5.90 57.82 15.58
CA ILE A 349 -5.57 59.25 15.69
C ILE A 349 -6.58 60.06 14.89
#